data_e28ee9c29c66d4645dc5d9e31ece9837
#
_entry.id   e28ee9c29c66d4645dc5d9e31ece9837
#
_cell.length_a   1.000
_cell.length_b   1.000
_cell.length_c   1.000
_cell.angle_alpha   90.00
_cell.angle_beta   90.00
_cell.angle_gamma   90.00
#
_symmetry.space_group_name_H-M   'P 1'
#
loop_
_entity.id
_entity.type
_entity.pdbx_description
1 polymer ?
#
loop_
_entity_poly.entity_id
_entity_poly.type
_entity_poly.pdbx_seq_one_letter_code
_entity_poly.pdbx_strand_id
1 'polypeptide(L)'
;MKCMAIFPLPYGHYNRKDNKDRGSGQVDFVFDLQLFAGEKTEEPTAKRKQDALKKGQVGRSQEISAAFVLLAGFFVLKMLGSTAVEEVMNYTVYIFGNLNFDVNEESIMQLFIGIVILLAKTAMPLMVFIMIIGLAMNVAQVGFNFSTEKLSFNPGRLNPISGFGRIFSKRSLVELVKSLFKIAIIGSLVYIYLADELFQMPKLIFTDIFSGAAKVSDIVFDLAFKIIGLFMIMAVLDFMYQKWQNNQDLKMSKQEVKEEFKQQEGDPQIKGKIRQKQRQMAMSRMMQEVPKADVIITNPTHFAVALKYES
;
A
#
# COMPACT_ATOMS: atom_id res chain seq x y z
N MET A 1 -31.76 -36.48 25.16
CA MET A 1 -31.18 -35.90 26.37
C MET A 1 -30.80 -34.44 26.05
N LYS A 2 -31.60 -33.51 26.56
CA LYS A 2 -31.43 -32.06 26.39
C LYS A 2 -30.56 -31.53 27.54
N CYS A 3 -29.36 -31.04 27.26
CA CYS A 3 -28.61 -30.28 28.25
C CYS A 3 -29.04 -28.81 28.21
N MET A 4 -29.66 -28.40 29.29
CA MET A 4 -30.09 -27.03 29.58
C MET A 4 -28.92 -26.29 30.24
N ALA A 5 -28.27 -25.36 29.53
CA ALA A 5 -27.26 -24.49 30.11
C ALA A 5 -27.97 -23.15 30.52
N ILE A 6 -27.94 -22.88 31.81
CA ILE A 6 -28.44 -21.61 32.38
C ILE A 6 -27.29 -20.63 32.38
N PHE A 7 -27.39 -19.55 31.58
CA PHE A 7 -26.49 -18.40 31.65
C PHE A 7 -27.29 -17.15 32.06
N PRO A 8 -26.74 -16.27 32.89
CA PRO A 8 -27.39 -15.01 33.24
C PRO A 8 -27.33 -14.02 32.11
N LEU A 9 -28.45 -13.40 31.78
CA LEU A 9 -28.62 -12.42 30.69
C LEU A 9 -28.10 -11.04 31.09
N PRO A 10 -27.29 -10.36 30.25
CA PRO A 10 -27.10 -8.92 30.35
C PRO A 10 -28.24 -8.16 29.68
N TYR A 11 -28.56 -7.02 30.24
CA TYR A 11 -29.63 -6.11 29.87
C TYR A 11 -29.73 -5.79 28.38
N GLY A 12 -30.79 -6.23 27.71
CA GLY A 12 -31.11 -5.86 26.35
C GLY A 12 -32.04 -4.66 26.28
N HIS A 13 -31.71 -3.68 25.47
CA HIS A 13 -32.62 -2.59 25.12
C HIS A 13 -33.82 -3.11 24.32
N TYR A 14 -34.99 -2.99 24.92
CA TYR A 14 -36.28 -3.37 24.33
C TYR A 14 -36.77 -2.24 23.40
N ASN A 15 -36.72 -2.45 22.10
CA ASN A 15 -37.30 -1.53 21.13
C ASN A 15 -38.66 -2.06 20.69
N ARG A 16 -39.72 -1.57 21.37
CA ARG A 16 -41.13 -1.91 21.10
C ARG A 16 -41.61 -1.09 19.90
N LYS A 17 -41.58 -1.67 18.69
CA LYS A 17 -42.44 -1.17 17.59
C LYS A 17 -43.79 -1.87 17.70
N ASP A 18 -44.80 -1.10 18.03
CA ASP A 18 -46.21 -1.52 17.99
C ASP A 18 -46.57 -1.97 16.58
N ASN A 19 -46.78 -3.27 16.41
CA ASN A 19 -47.50 -3.81 15.27
C ASN A 19 -48.68 -4.61 15.82
N LYS A 20 -49.88 -4.02 15.73
CA LYS A 20 -51.16 -4.67 15.95
C LYS A 20 -51.37 -5.70 14.85
N ASP A 21 -51.66 -6.92 15.27
CA ASP A 21 -52.20 -8.08 14.56
C ASP A 21 -51.23 -9.20 14.23
N ARG A 22 -51.29 -10.20 15.08
CA ARG A 22 -51.43 -11.66 14.89
C ARG A 22 -50.72 -12.43 15.98
N GLY A 23 -51.52 -13.20 16.73
CA GLY A 23 -51.06 -14.09 17.79
C GLY A 23 -50.25 -15.24 17.25
N SER A 24 -49.03 -15.28 17.63
CA SER A 24 -48.16 -16.40 17.95
C SER A 24 -46.89 -15.80 18.54
N GLY A 25 -46.64 -16.05 19.81
CA GLY A 25 -45.48 -15.49 20.53
C GLY A 25 -44.14 -16.10 20.07
N GLN A 26 -43.70 -15.70 18.90
CA GLN A 26 -42.35 -15.96 18.44
C GLN A 26 -41.53 -14.73 18.82
N VAL A 27 -40.70 -14.87 19.86
CA VAL A 27 -39.71 -13.84 20.23
C VAL A 27 -38.51 -14.04 19.29
N ASP A 28 -38.40 -13.20 18.24
CA ASP A 28 -37.25 -13.15 17.39
C ASP A 28 -36.05 -12.56 18.16
N PHE A 29 -35.18 -13.40 18.67
CA PHE A 29 -33.91 -12.96 19.23
C PHE A 29 -32.97 -12.56 18.07
N VAL A 30 -32.88 -11.28 17.82
CA VAL A 30 -31.84 -10.74 16.93
C VAL A 30 -30.49 -10.79 17.67
N PHE A 31 -29.70 -11.81 17.42
CA PHE A 31 -28.33 -11.85 17.90
C PHE A 31 -27.50 -10.89 17.08
N ASP A 32 -27.15 -9.76 17.66
CA ASP A 32 -26.16 -8.86 17.05
C ASP A 32 -24.76 -9.43 17.30
N LEU A 33 -24.26 -10.17 16.32
CA LEU A 33 -22.93 -10.78 16.37
C LEU A 33 -21.79 -9.75 16.43
N GLN A 34 -22.06 -8.47 16.17
CA GLN A 34 -21.06 -7.40 16.28
C GLN A 34 -20.69 -7.09 17.74
N LEU A 35 -21.57 -7.36 18.69
CA LEU A 35 -21.28 -7.19 20.12
C LEU A 35 -20.23 -8.17 20.65
N PHE A 36 -19.95 -9.24 19.93
CA PHE A 36 -18.95 -10.26 20.29
C PHE A 36 -17.62 -10.10 19.55
N ALA A 37 -17.54 -9.20 18.57
CA ALA A 37 -16.28 -8.83 17.93
C ALA A 37 -15.50 -7.93 18.91
N GLY A 38 -14.56 -8.50 19.65
CA GLY A 38 -13.71 -7.75 20.58
C GLY A 38 -13.06 -6.54 19.89
N GLU A 39 -12.95 -5.42 20.62
CA GLU A 39 -12.26 -4.22 20.12
C GLU A 39 -10.85 -4.58 19.65
N LYS A 40 -10.47 -4.09 18.47
CA LYS A 40 -9.14 -4.28 17.89
C LYS A 40 -8.15 -3.32 18.52
N THR A 41 -7.61 -3.70 19.66
CA THR A 41 -6.69 -2.87 20.47
C THR A 41 -5.25 -3.30 20.36
N GLU A 42 -5.00 -4.59 20.00
CA GLU A 42 -3.66 -5.16 19.98
C GLU A 42 -2.91 -4.82 18.69
N GLU A 43 -1.59 -4.68 18.81
CA GLU A 43 -0.73 -4.45 17.64
C GLU A 43 -0.69 -5.69 16.73
N PRO A 44 -0.57 -5.48 15.39
CA PRO A 44 -0.51 -6.59 14.46
C PRO A 44 0.76 -7.43 14.64
N THR A 45 0.61 -8.75 14.68
CA THR A 45 1.72 -9.70 14.72
C THR A 45 2.59 -9.62 13.47
N ALA A 46 3.81 -10.18 13.53
CA ALA A 46 4.71 -10.27 12.37
C ALA A 46 4.07 -11.02 11.20
N LYS A 47 3.33 -12.10 11.47
CA LYS A 47 2.60 -12.88 10.46
C LYS A 47 1.51 -12.04 9.82
N ARG A 48 0.69 -11.34 10.61
CA ARG A 48 -0.37 -10.46 10.11
C ARG A 48 0.19 -9.39 9.17
N LYS A 49 1.35 -8.78 9.52
CA LYS A 49 2.06 -7.82 8.68
C LYS A 49 2.53 -8.46 7.36
N GLN A 50 3.11 -9.68 7.42
CA GLN A 50 3.54 -10.40 6.22
C GLN A 50 2.37 -10.76 5.30
N ASP A 51 1.27 -11.24 5.88
CA ASP A 51 0.06 -11.59 5.11
C ASP A 51 -0.58 -10.35 4.48
N ALA A 52 -0.57 -9.21 5.18
CA ALA A 52 -0.98 -7.93 4.62
C ALA A 52 -0.10 -7.51 3.44
N LEU A 53 1.23 -7.67 3.55
CA LEU A 53 2.17 -7.42 2.45
C LEU A 53 1.90 -8.33 1.25
N LYS A 54 1.69 -9.64 1.46
CA LYS A 54 1.35 -10.60 0.40
C LYS A 54 0.04 -10.22 -0.31
N LYS A 55 -0.96 -9.77 0.44
CA LYS A 55 -2.22 -9.23 -0.10
C LYS A 55 -2.07 -7.85 -0.71
N GLY A 56 -0.87 -7.26 -0.67
CA GLY A 56 -0.56 -5.94 -1.16
C GLY A 56 -1.25 -4.81 -0.37
N GLN A 57 -1.64 -5.05 0.89
CA GLN A 57 -2.10 -4.03 1.82
C GLN A 57 -0.88 -3.37 2.44
N VAL A 58 -0.48 -2.24 1.87
CA VAL A 58 0.68 -1.48 2.31
C VAL A 58 0.28 -0.03 2.56
N GLY A 59 0.83 0.55 3.61
CA GLY A 59 0.68 1.98 3.91
C GLY A 59 1.53 2.82 2.95
N ARG A 60 1.00 3.09 1.76
CA ARG A 60 1.66 3.86 0.71
C ARG A 60 0.95 5.19 0.52
N SER A 61 1.71 6.30 0.50
CA SER A 61 1.22 7.59 0.05
C SER A 61 1.60 7.81 -1.41
N GLN A 62 0.59 8.05 -2.25
CA GLN A 62 0.82 8.43 -3.64
C GLN A 62 1.39 9.85 -3.74
N GLU A 63 1.09 10.70 -2.76
CA GLU A 63 1.48 12.09 -2.75
C GLU A 63 2.98 12.27 -2.55
N ILE A 64 3.59 11.49 -1.65
CA ILE A 64 5.04 11.57 -1.46
C ILE A 64 5.80 11.09 -2.71
N SER A 65 5.29 10.04 -3.40
CA SER A 65 5.87 9.61 -4.68
C SER A 65 5.73 10.70 -5.74
N ALA A 66 4.57 11.35 -5.84
CA ALA A 66 4.33 12.42 -6.79
C ALA A 66 5.21 13.65 -6.49
N ALA A 67 5.37 14.03 -5.22
CA ALA A 67 6.22 15.14 -4.82
C ALA A 67 7.70 14.94 -5.22
N PHE A 68 8.24 13.73 -4.98
CA PHE A 68 9.61 13.41 -5.39
C PHE A 68 9.79 13.34 -6.91
N VAL A 69 8.80 12.78 -7.62
CA VAL A 69 8.82 12.74 -9.10
C VAL A 69 8.77 14.15 -9.68
N LEU A 70 7.91 15.02 -9.15
CA LEU A 70 7.85 16.43 -9.56
C LEU A 70 9.15 17.15 -9.26
N LEU A 71 9.71 16.99 -8.06
CA LEU A 71 10.99 17.60 -7.69
C LEU A 71 12.10 17.18 -8.66
N ALA A 72 12.23 15.88 -8.92
CA ALA A 72 13.21 15.33 -9.83
C ALA A 72 13.01 15.84 -11.27
N GLY A 73 11.76 15.85 -11.74
CA GLY A 73 11.42 16.33 -13.08
C GLY A 73 11.79 17.78 -13.28
N PHE A 74 11.40 18.68 -12.36
CA PHE A 74 11.75 20.10 -12.46
C PHE A 74 13.24 20.37 -12.25
N PHE A 75 13.90 19.56 -11.39
CA PHE A 75 15.34 19.68 -11.20
C PHE A 75 16.11 19.31 -12.47
N VAL A 76 15.75 18.19 -13.13
CA VAL A 76 16.34 17.77 -14.40
C VAL A 76 16.03 18.76 -15.52
N LEU A 77 14.81 19.28 -15.59
CA LEU A 77 14.44 20.32 -16.55
C LEU A 77 15.27 21.59 -16.35
N LYS A 78 15.55 21.98 -15.11
CA LYS A 78 16.40 23.14 -14.84
C LYS A 78 17.85 22.90 -15.24
N MET A 79 18.35 21.67 -15.05
CA MET A 79 19.74 21.30 -15.44
C MET A 79 19.92 21.16 -16.95
N LEU A 80 18.99 20.47 -17.62
CA LEU A 80 19.13 20.09 -19.03
C LEU A 80 18.32 20.99 -19.97
N GLY A 81 17.53 21.91 -19.46
CA GLY A 81 16.62 22.74 -20.24
C GLY A 81 17.35 23.62 -21.25
N SER A 82 18.45 24.26 -20.86
CA SER A 82 19.28 25.05 -21.76
C SER A 82 19.83 24.22 -22.93
N THR A 83 20.38 23.05 -22.63
CA THR A 83 20.90 22.13 -23.65
C THR A 83 19.77 21.65 -24.57
N ALA A 84 18.58 21.35 -24.02
CA ALA A 84 17.44 20.97 -24.84
C ALA A 84 16.99 22.10 -25.79
N VAL A 85 16.96 23.34 -25.31
CA VAL A 85 16.66 24.51 -26.15
C VAL A 85 17.71 24.67 -27.23
N GLU A 86 18.99 24.56 -26.91
CA GLU A 86 20.09 24.65 -27.91
C GLU A 86 19.97 23.55 -29.00
N GLU A 87 19.70 22.31 -28.64
CA GLU A 87 19.49 21.22 -29.60
C GLU A 87 18.29 21.51 -30.54
N VAL A 88 17.18 22.02 -29.99
CA VAL A 88 16.00 22.42 -30.77
C VAL A 88 16.34 23.59 -31.72
N MET A 89 17.03 24.62 -31.23
CA MET A 89 17.47 25.75 -32.03
C MET A 89 18.40 25.30 -33.16
N ASN A 90 19.42 24.49 -32.86
CA ASN A 90 20.38 24.01 -33.84
C ASN A 90 19.66 23.19 -34.94
N TYR A 91 18.73 22.33 -34.55
CA TYR A 91 17.96 21.57 -35.52
C TYR A 91 17.03 22.47 -36.36
N THR A 92 16.45 23.50 -35.76
CA THR A 92 15.62 24.50 -36.46
C THR A 92 16.47 25.28 -37.50
N VAL A 93 17.65 25.75 -37.08
CA VAL A 93 18.60 26.44 -37.99
C VAL A 93 19.04 25.52 -39.13
N TYR A 94 19.31 24.22 -38.84
CA TYR A 94 19.63 23.25 -39.87
C TYR A 94 18.51 23.10 -40.91
N ILE A 95 17.23 22.97 -40.46
CA ILE A 95 16.10 22.88 -41.39
C ILE A 95 15.97 24.12 -42.23
N PHE A 96 15.97 25.33 -41.63
CA PHE A 96 15.81 26.59 -42.36
C PHE A 96 17.02 26.93 -43.25
N GLY A 97 18.22 26.45 -42.89
CA GLY A 97 19.42 26.62 -43.71
C GLY A 97 19.46 25.72 -44.95
N ASN A 98 18.67 24.65 -44.97
CA ASN A 98 18.65 23.65 -46.03
C ASN A 98 17.28 23.56 -46.75
N LEU A 99 16.56 24.68 -46.89
CA LEU A 99 15.25 24.70 -47.54
C LEU A 99 15.25 24.33 -49.04
N ASN A 100 16.42 24.33 -49.68
CA ASN A 100 16.59 24.00 -51.14
C ASN A 100 16.84 22.50 -51.38
N PHE A 101 16.42 21.61 -50.48
CA PHE A 101 16.54 20.17 -50.68
C PHE A 101 15.43 19.63 -51.60
N ASP A 102 15.78 18.68 -52.49
CA ASP A 102 14.78 18.00 -53.31
C ASP A 102 13.89 17.13 -52.42
N VAL A 103 12.58 17.31 -52.57
CA VAL A 103 11.58 16.55 -51.82
C VAL A 103 11.47 15.14 -52.44
N ASN A 104 12.27 14.23 -51.89
CA ASN A 104 12.24 12.80 -52.24
C ASN A 104 12.10 11.94 -50.96
N GLU A 105 11.89 10.64 -51.11
CA GLU A 105 11.70 9.73 -49.98
C GLU A 105 12.89 9.72 -49.05
N GLU A 106 14.09 9.87 -49.57
CA GLU A 106 15.32 9.84 -48.79
C GLU A 106 15.45 11.09 -47.91
N SER A 107 15.19 12.27 -48.45
CA SER A 107 15.25 13.52 -47.69
C SER A 107 14.15 13.62 -46.63
N ILE A 108 12.96 13.12 -46.91
CA ILE A 108 11.88 13.02 -45.91
C ILE A 108 12.30 12.06 -44.77
N MET A 109 12.88 10.91 -45.10
CA MET A 109 13.36 9.96 -44.10
C MET A 109 14.46 10.54 -43.23
N GLN A 110 15.40 11.30 -43.81
CA GLN A 110 16.46 11.99 -43.06
C GLN A 110 15.90 13.00 -42.08
N LEU A 111 14.92 13.81 -42.50
CA LEU A 111 14.22 14.75 -41.60
C LEU A 111 13.49 14.03 -40.45
N PHE A 112 12.80 12.92 -40.77
CA PHE A 112 12.11 12.13 -39.75
C PHE A 112 13.08 11.54 -38.72
N ILE A 113 14.21 10.95 -39.20
CA ILE A 113 15.26 10.43 -38.34
C ILE A 113 15.85 11.55 -37.47
N GLY A 114 16.09 12.72 -38.05
CA GLY A 114 16.55 13.91 -37.32
C GLY A 114 15.63 14.31 -36.18
N ILE A 115 14.31 14.33 -36.42
CA ILE A 115 13.31 14.63 -35.37
C ILE A 115 13.33 13.55 -34.28
N VAL A 116 13.42 12.26 -34.65
CA VAL A 116 13.49 11.17 -33.67
C VAL A 116 14.76 11.28 -32.79
N ILE A 117 15.90 11.61 -33.39
CA ILE A 117 17.16 11.83 -32.67
C ILE A 117 17.03 13.04 -31.73
N LEU A 118 16.44 14.13 -32.20
CA LEU A 118 16.19 15.34 -31.39
C LEU A 118 15.33 15.01 -30.18
N LEU A 119 14.22 14.30 -30.37
CA LEU A 119 13.35 13.88 -29.27
C LEU A 119 14.06 12.92 -28.31
N ALA A 120 14.88 12.02 -28.84
CA ALA A 120 15.67 11.13 -27.99
C ALA A 120 16.70 11.91 -27.14
N LYS A 121 17.38 12.88 -27.70
CA LYS A 121 18.35 13.69 -26.95
C LYS A 121 17.71 14.63 -25.92
N THR A 122 16.56 15.19 -26.20
CA THR A 122 15.89 16.18 -25.34
C THR A 122 14.96 15.56 -24.32
N ALA A 123 14.09 14.62 -24.72
CA ALA A 123 13.07 14.05 -23.84
C ALA A 123 13.52 12.78 -23.10
N MET A 124 14.35 11.93 -23.72
CA MET A 124 14.73 10.63 -23.13
C MET A 124 15.47 10.76 -21.78
N PRO A 125 16.43 11.69 -21.58
CA PRO A 125 17.09 11.84 -20.29
C PRO A 125 16.09 12.17 -19.18
N LEU A 126 15.13 13.07 -19.45
CA LEU A 126 14.08 13.44 -18.49
C LEU A 126 13.20 12.23 -18.15
N MET A 127 12.74 11.49 -19.15
CA MET A 127 11.87 10.32 -18.96
C MET A 127 12.58 9.24 -18.15
N VAL A 128 13.87 8.95 -18.43
CA VAL A 128 14.66 7.95 -17.70
C VAL A 128 14.83 8.37 -16.25
N PHE A 129 15.13 9.64 -15.98
CA PHE A 129 15.28 10.14 -14.62
C PHE A 129 13.97 10.02 -13.81
N ILE A 130 12.85 10.46 -14.40
CA ILE A 130 11.53 10.35 -13.78
C ILE A 130 11.18 8.88 -13.49
N MET A 131 11.46 7.98 -14.44
CA MET A 131 11.22 6.56 -14.27
C MET A 131 12.04 5.98 -13.10
N ILE A 132 13.34 6.30 -13.02
CA ILE A 132 14.23 5.83 -11.95
C ILE A 132 13.71 6.32 -10.59
N ILE A 133 13.39 7.62 -10.46
CA ILE A 133 12.88 8.18 -9.20
C ILE A 133 11.52 7.57 -8.84
N GLY A 134 10.62 7.39 -9.81
CA GLY A 134 9.33 6.76 -9.57
C GLY A 134 9.46 5.32 -9.08
N LEU A 135 10.37 4.54 -9.65
CA LEU A 135 10.68 3.18 -9.20
C LEU A 135 11.33 3.20 -7.80
N ALA A 136 12.32 4.07 -7.59
CA ALA A 136 13.00 4.19 -6.30
C ALA A 136 12.03 4.54 -5.17
N MET A 137 11.11 5.49 -5.40
CA MET A 137 10.10 5.88 -4.42
C MET A 137 9.10 4.77 -4.12
N ASN A 138 8.72 3.95 -5.13
CA ASN A 138 7.89 2.78 -4.89
C ASN A 138 8.60 1.75 -4.03
N VAL A 139 9.86 1.43 -4.36
CA VAL A 139 10.68 0.48 -3.60
C VAL A 139 10.95 0.98 -2.19
N ALA A 140 11.22 2.28 -2.01
CA ALA A 140 11.47 2.87 -0.69
C ALA A 140 10.25 2.81 0.23
N GLN A 141 9.02 2.96 -0.30
CA GLN A 141 7.81 2.92 0.50
C GLN A 141 7.32 1.51 0.83
N VAL A 142 7.42 0.57 -0.11
CA VAL A 142 6.78 -0.75 -0.04
C VAL A 142 7.79 -1.89 0.07
N GLY A 143 9.07 -1.61 -0.28
CA GLY A 143 10.07 -2.64 -0.46
C GLY A 143 9.87 -3.43 -1.76
N PHE A 144 10.73 -4.42 -1.99
CA PHE A 144 10.62 -5.36 -3.11
C PHE A 144 9.53 -6.41 -2.80
N ASN A 145 8.26 -6.05 -3.00
CA ASN A 145 7.13 -6.95 -2.80
C ASN A 145 6.36 -7.15 -4.11
N PHE A 146 6.47 -8.32 -4.70
CA PHE A 146 5.66 -8.75 -5.83
C PHE A 146 4.44 -9.51 -5.32
N SER A 147 3.29 -8.83 -5.23
CA SER A 147 2.02 -9.48 -4.89
C SER A 147 1.29 -9.88 -6.17
N THR A 148 1.34 -11.16 -6.50
CA THR A 148 0.57 -11.75 -7.63
C THR A 148 -0.92 -11.88 -7.32
N GLU A 149 -1.29 -11.87 -6.04
CA GLU A 149 -2.68 -12.02 -5.58
C GLU A 149 -3.58 -10.85 -6.03
N LYS A 150 -3.00 -9.64 -6.17
CA LYS A 150 -3.73 -8.48 -6.71
C LYS A 150 -4.04 -8.58 -8.20
N LEU A 151 -3.26 -9.34 -8.95
CA LEU A 151 -3.42 -9.56 -10.39
C LEU A 151 -4.47 -10.64 -10.69
N SER A 152 -4.90 -11.42 -9.69
CA SER A 152 -5.94 -12.42 -9.87
C SER A 152 -7.26 -11.77 -10.27
N PHE A 153 -7.88 -12.30 -11.31
CA PHE A 153 -9.19 -11.87 -11.78
C PHE A 153 -10.25 -12.16 -10.72
N ASN A 154 -10.85 -11.10 -10.17
CA ASN A 154 -11.91 -11.19 -9.17
C ASN A 154 -13.15 -10.42 -9.65
N PRO A 155 -14.20 -11.12 -10.16
CA PRO A 155 -15.41 -10.48 -10.67
C PRO A 155 -16.15 -9.62 -9.63
N GLY A 156 -16.02 -9.94 -8.34
CA GLY A 156 -16.61 -9.17 -7.25
C GLY A 156 -16.12 -7.71 -7.17
N ARG A 157 -14.95 -7.40 -7.75
CA ARG A 157 -14.44 -6.03 -7.83
C ARG A 157 -15.12 -5.18 -8.90
N LEU A 158 -15.80 -5.81 -9.85
CA LEU A 158 -16.52 -5.15 -10.95
C LEU A 158 -17.97 -4.79 -10.59
N ASN A 159 -18.43 -5.14 -9.38
CA ASN A 159 -19.79 -4.82 -8.95
C ASN A 159 -19.96 -3.31 -8.72
N PRO A 160 -20.77 -2.59 -9.53
CA PRO A 160 -20.95 -1.16 -9.45
C PRO A 160 -21.57 -0.71 -8.11
N ILE A 161 -22.45 -1.53 -7.53
CA ILE A 161 -23.15 -1.20 -6.27
C ILE A 161 -22.14 -1.09 -5.11
N SER A 162 -21.19 -2.03 -5.04
CA SER A 162 -20.11 -1.98 -4.05
C SER A 162 -19.13 -0.82 -4.30
N GLY A 163 -18.99 -0.39 -5.57
CA GLY A 163 -18.22 0.78 -5.99
C GLY A 163 -18.83 2.09 -5.46
N PHE A 164 -20.15 2.27 -5.63
CA PHE A 164 -20.85 3.44 -5.11
C PHE A 164 -20.73 3.59 -3.59
N GLY A 165 -20.86 2.50 -2.84
CA GLY A 165 -20.69 2.52 -1.38
C GLY A 165 -19.29 2.96 -0.92
N ARG A 166 -18.25 2.68 -1.73
CA ARG A 166 -16.88 3.15 -1.43
C ARG A 166 -16.70 4.63 -1.70
N ILE A 167 -17.31 5.17 -2.77
CA ILE A 167 -17.26 6.59 -3.13
C ILE A 167 -17.90 7.46 -2.01
N PHE A 168 -19.02 7.02 -1.45
CA PHE A 168 -19.71 7.73 -0.37
C PHE A 168 -19.29 7.29 1.04
N SER A 169 -18.12 6.69 1.18
CA SER A 169 -17.57 6.29 2.48
C SER A 169 -17.06 7.51 3.28
N LYS A 170 -17.05 7.40 4.61
CA LYS A 170 -16.43 8.42 5.49
C LYS A 170 -14.99 8.71 5.13
N ARG A 171 -14.25 7.69 4.67
CA ARG A 171 -12.87 7.82 4.21
C ARG A 171 -12.75 8.68 2.96
N SER A 172 -13.62 8.47 1.98
CA SER A 172 -13.65 9.25 0.75
C SER A 172 -13.98 10.72 1.00
N LEU A 173 -14.88 11.00 1.96
CA LEU A 173 -15.18 12.36 2.38
C LEU A 173 -13.96 13.07 2.99
N VAL A 174 -13.21 12.39 3.84
CA VAL A 174 -11.96 12.94 4.42
C VAL A 174 -10.93 13.21 3.33
N GLU A 175 -10.78 12.31 2.36
CA GLU A 175 -9.87 12.50 1.22
C GLU A 175 -10.29 13.70 0.35
N LEU A 176 -11.60 13.90 0.15
CA LEU A 176 -12.13 15.05 -0.58
C LEU A 176 -11.81 16.36 0.16
N VAL A 177 -12.07 16.44 1.47
CA VAL A 177 -11.76 17.64 2.27
C VAL A 177 -10.27 17.97 2.23
N LYS A 178 -9.40 16.97 2.38
CA LYS A 178 -7.94 17.13 2.25
C LYS A 178 -7.55 17.68 0.87
N SER A 179 -8.16 17.17 -0.20
CA SER A 179 -7.87 17.60 -1.57
C SER A 179 -8.30 19.04 -1.81
N LEU A 180 -9.47 19.44 -1.33
CA LEU A 180 -9.94 20.83 -1.40
C LEU A 180 -9.02 21.77 -0.62
N PHE A 181 -8.58 21.36 0.56
CA PHE A 181 -7.65 22.17 1.38
C PHE A 181 -6.30 22.36 0.67
N LYS A 182 -5.77 21.32 0.03
CA LYS A 182 -4.54 21.40 -0.78
C LYS A 182 -4.69 22.37 -1.95
N ILE A 183 -5.79 22.26 -2.70
CA ILE A 183 -6.07 23.17 -3.82
C ILE A 183 -6.13 24.60 -3.33
N ALA A 184 -6.79 24.87 -2.19
CA ALA A 184 -6.89 26.21 -1.63
C ALA A 184 -5.51 26.77 -1.23
N ILE A 185 -4.67 25.96 -0.57
CA ILE A 185 -3.32 26.40 -0.14
C ILE A 185 -2.42 26.64 -1.36
N ILE A 186 -2.36 25.71 -2.30
CA ILE A 186 -1.52 25.85 -3.50
C ILE A 186 -2.04 27.01 -4.34
N GLY A 187 -3.35 27.13 -4.54
CA GLY A 187 -3.96 28.23 -5.28
C GLY A 187 -3.69 29.59 -4.67
N SER A 188 -3.72 29.71 -3.34
CA SER A 188 -3.38 30.97 -2.66
C SER A 188 -1.90 31.34 -2.83
N LEU A 189 -0.98 30.34 -2.77
CA LEU A 189 0.44 30.57 -3.01
C LEU A 189 0.68 31.05 -4.44
N VAL A 190 0.07 30.40 -5.43
CA VAL A 190 0.17 30.75 -6.84
C VAL A 190 -0.38 32.17 -7.06
N TYR A 191 -1.55 32.47 -6.49
CA TYR A 191 -2.17 33.81 -6.61
C TYR A 191 -1.28 34.92 -6.05
N ILE A 192 -0.77 34.74 -4.84
CA ILE A 192 0.11 35.74 -4.18
C ILE A 192 1.38 35.96 -5.00
N TYR A 193 2.03 34.85 -5.42
CA TYR A 193 3.27 34.93 -6.18
C TYR A 193 3.08 35.59 -7.54
N LEU A 194 2.05 35.20 -8.29
CA LEU A 194 1.79 35.79 -9.61
C LEU A 194 1.31 37.21 -9.52
N ALA A 195 0.57 37.64 -8.49
CA ALA A 195 0.16 39.02 -8.31
C ALA A 195 1.37 39.96 -8.22
N ASP A 196 2.43 39.54 -7.50
CA ASP A 196 3.65 40.33 -7.38
C ASP A 196 4.43 40.39 -8.71
N GLU A 197 4.56 39.24 -9.41
CA GLU A 197 5.32 39.16 -10.67
C GLU A 197 4.60 39.82 -11.86
N LEU A 198 3.26 39.80 -11.91
CA LEU A 198 2.48 40.41 -12.98
C LEU A 198 2.71 41.93 -13.07
N PHE A 199 2.97 42.62 -11.97
CA PHE A 199 3.32 44.05 -11.98
C PHE A 199 4.69 44.32 -12.62
N GLN A 200 5.56 43.35 -12.71
CA GLN A 200 6.88 43.46 -13.34
C GLN A 200 6.87 43.06 -14.82
N MET A 201 5.87 42.30 -15.28
CA MET A 201 5.75 41.80 -16.65
C MET A 201 5.81 42.90 -17.74
N PRO A 202 5.19 44.10 -17.58
CA PRO A 202 5.29 45.14 -18.60
C PRO A 202 6.72 45.61 -18.88
N LYS A 203 7.64 45.47 -17.93
CA LYS A 203 9.06 45.79 -18.11
C LYS A 203 9.76 44.90 -19.12
N LEU A 204 9.24 43.67 -19.34
CA LEU A 204 9.79 42.70 -20.29
C LEU A 204 9.63 43.15 -21.75
N ILE A 205 8.70 44.06 -22.04
CA ILE A 205 8.49 44.63 -23.39
C ILE A 205 9.73 45.40 -23.87
N PHE A 206 10.50 45.95 -22.94
CA PHE A 206 11.71 46.73 -23.22
C PHE A 206 12.99 45.92 -23.20
N THR A 207 12.89 44.59 -23.00
CA THR A 207 14.04 43.67 -22.97
C THR A 207 14.15 42.89 -24.28
N ASP A 208 15.37 42.42 -24.56
CA ASP A 208 15.60 41.47 -25.64
C ASP A 208 14.81 40.18 -25.46
N ILE A 209 14.42 39.56 -26.59
CA ILE A 209 13.57 38.33 -26.59
C ILE A 209 14.19 37.21 -25.75
N PHE A 210 15.50 36.99 -25.86
CA PHE A 210 16.18 35.95 -25.12
C PHE A 210 16.22 36.23 -23.60
N SER A 211 16.49 37.48 -23.23
CA SER A 211 16.47 37.94 -21.85
C SER A 211 15.06 37.87 -21.25
N GLY A 212 14.04 38.20 -22.04
CA GLY A 212 12.64 38.08 -21.65
C GLY A 212 12.25 36.63 -21.43
N ALA A 213 12.61 35.74 -22.35
CA ALA A 213 12.36 34.29 -22.21
C ALA A 213 13.08 33.68 -21.00
N ALA A 214 14.34 34.07 -20.75
CA ALA A 214 15.08 33.63 -19.57
C ALA A 214 14.38 34.06 -18.27
N LYS A 215 13.92 35.33 -18.19
CA LYS A 215 13.20 35.85 -17.02
C LYS A 215 11.88 35.11 -16.78
N VAL A 216 11.10 34.84 -17.84
CA VAL A 216 9.87 34.04 -17.72
C VAL A 216 10.20 32.62 -17.23
N SER A 217 11.26 32.01 -17.76
CA SER A 217 11.72 30.69 -17.30
C SER A 217 12.08 30.70 -15.82
N ASP A 218 12.80 31.69 -15.34
CA ASP A 218 13.15 31.86 -13.92
C ASP A 218 11.91 31.97 -13.03
N ILE A 219 10.91 32.77 -13.44
CA ILE A 219 9.63 32.88 -12.72
C ILE A 219 8.92 31.54 -12.64
N VAL A 220 8.86 30.79 -13.76
CA VAL A 220 8.21 29.46 -13.80
C VAL A 220 8.92 28.48 -12.90
N PHE A 221 10.27 28.39 -12.95
CA PHE A 221 11.03 27.48 -12.09
C PHE A 221 10.94 27.88 -10.62
N ASP A 222 11.00 29.15 -10.28
CA ASP A 222 10.90 29.62 -8.90
C ASP A 222 9.51 29.29 -8.31
N LEU A 223 8.44 29.57 -9.06
CA LEU A 223 7.09 29.20 -8.68
C LEU A 223 6.96 27.68 -8.52
N ALA A 224 7.47 26.91 -9.49
CA ALA A 224 7.40 25.45 -9.44
C ALA A 224 8.11 24.91 -8.19
N PHE A 225 9.32 25.36 -7.87
CA PHE A 225 10.04 24.91 -6.68
C PHE A 225 9.34 25.32 -5.38
N LYS A 226 8.71 26.49 -5.32
CA LYS A 226 7.89 26.91 -4.16
C LYS A 226 6.68 26.00 -3.98
N ILE A 227 5.96 25.69 -5.07
CA ILE A 227 4.83 24.76 -5.04
C ILE A 227 5.29 23.37 -4.61
N ILE A 228 6.38 22.84 -5.19
CA ILE A 228 6.92 21.52 -4.87
C ILE A 228 7.34 21.46 -3.41
N GLY A 229 8.00 22.50 -2.89
CA GLY A 229 8.39 22.57 -1.48
C GLY A 229 7.18 22.50 -0.54
N LEU A 230 6.14 23.29 -0.82
CA LEU A 230 4.90 23.25 -0.05
C LEU A 230 4.19 21.90 -0.19
N PHE A 231 4.13 21.35 -1.40
CA PHE A 231 3.53 20.05 -1.66
C PHE A 231 4.30 18.93 -0.96
N MET A 232 5.64 19.00 -0.88
CA MET A 232 6.47 18.05 -0.17
C MET A 232 6.13 17.99 1.33
N ILE A 233 5.94 19.16 1.97
CA ILE A 233 5.53 19.20 3.38
C ILE A 233 4.18 18.51 3.57
N MET A 234 3.19 18.82 2.73
CA MET A 234 1.87 18.19 2.79
C MET A 234 1.94 16.68 2.50
N ALA A 235 2.78 16.26 1.56
CA ALA A 235 2.97 14.86 1.21
C ALA A 235 3.59 14.04 2.36
N VAL A 236 4.53 14.63 3.12
CA VAL A 236 5.10 14.00 4.32
C VAL A 236 4.02 13.81 5.39
N LEU A 237 3.20 14.82 5.64
CA LEU A 237 2.08 14.73 6.60
C LEU A 237 1.06 13.66 6.17
N ASP A 238 0.72 13.62 4.87
CA ASP A 238 -0.16 12.57 4.34
C ASP A 238 0.46 11.17 4.48
N PHE A 239 1.75 11.02 4.23
CA PHE A 239 2.45 9.73 4.41
C PHE A 239 2.38 9.25 5.86
N MET A 240 2.61 10.15 6.83
CA MET A 240 2.49 9.81 8.24
C MET A 240 1.07 9.36 8.60
N TYR A 241 0.06 10.07 8.08
CA TYR A 241 -1.34 9.69 8.25
C TYR A 241 -1.68 8.33 7.62
N GLN A 242 -1.25 8.09 6.37
CA GLN A 242 -1.49 6.82 5.68
C GLN A 242 -0.82 5.63 6.40
N LYS A 243 0.40 5.83 6.91
CA LYS A 243 1.11 4.83 7.70
C LYS A 243 0.39 4.52 9.01
N TRP A 244 -0.06 5.56 9.71
CA TRP A 244 -0.85 5.41 10.94
C TRP A 244 -2.17 4.69 10.67
N GLN A 245 -2.91 5.11 9.64
CA GLN A 245 -4.18 4.49 9.24
C GLN A 245 -4.00 3.02 8.88
N ASN A 246 -2.97 2.69 8.09
CA ASN A 246 -2.67 1.30 7.74
C ASN A 246 -2.36 0.44 8.99
N ASN A 247 -1.66 1.00 9.98
CA ASN A 247 -1.42 0.31 11.24
C ASN A 247 -2.73 0.09 12.03
N GLN A 248 -3.65 1.05 12.03
CA GLN A 248 -4.96 0.90 12.67
C GLN A 248 -5.80 -0.18 11.98
N ASP A 249 -5.80 -0.20 10.63
CA ASP A 249 -6.54 -1.18 9.84
C ASP A 249 -6.03 -2.63 10.06
N LEU A 250 -4.75 -2.79 10.45
CA LEU A 250 -4.13 -4.07 10.73
C LEU A 250 -4.28 -4.52 12.19
N LYS A 251 -4.75 -3.66 13.10
CA LYS A 251 -4.93 -4.03 14.51
C LYS A 251 -5.80 -5.26 14.70
N MET A 252 -5.50 -6.01 15.73
CA MET A 252 -6.11 -7.29 16.05
C MET A 252 -6.86 -7.23 17.38
N SER A 253 -7.86 -8.09 17.55
CA SER A 253 -8.44 -8.35 18.85
C SER A 253 -7.53 -9.27 19.66
N LYS A 254 -7.63 -9.25 21.00
CA LYS A 254 -6.90 -10.18 21.88
C LYS A 254 -7.12 -11.64 21.52
N GLN A 255 -8.32 -11.94 21.05
CA GLN A 255 -8.69 -13.29 20.64
C GLN A 255 -8.00 -13.71 19.34
N GLU A 256 -8.00 -12.81 18.32
CA GLU A 256 -7.29 -13.04 17.05
C GLU A 256 -5.79 -13.29 17.29
N VAL A 257 -5.15 -12.51 18.15
CA VAL A 257 -3.73 -12.69 18.50
C VAL A 257 -3.49 -14.06 19.16
N LYS A 258 -4.35 -14.45 20.12
CA LYS A 258 -4.25 -15.74 20.79
C LYS A 258 -4.45 -16.93 19.82
N GLU A 259 -5.39 -16.81 18.90
CA GLU A 259 -5.64 -17.83 17.87
C GLU A 259 -4.47 -17.94 16.89
N GLU A 260 -3.89 -16.82 16.49
CA GLU A 260 -2.73 -16.82 15.61
C GLU A 260 -1.49 -17.45 16.27
N PHE A 261 -1.22 -17.16 17.54
CA PHE A 261 -0.17 -17.85 18.30
C PHE A 261 -0.41 -19.35 18.40
N LYS A 262 -1.66 -19.78 18.65
CA LYS A 262 -2.01 -21.21 18.65
C LYS A 262 -1.79 -21.88 17.29
N GLN A 263 -2.04 -21.16 16.20
CA GLN A 263 -1.78 -21.68 14.85
C GLN A 263 -0.29 -21.79 14.51
N GLN A 264 0.54 -20.89 15.04
CA GLN A 264 1.99 -20.92 14.80
C GLN A 264 2.72 -21.94 15.68
N GLU A 265 2.42 -21.97 16.97
CA GLU A 265 3.13 -22.81 17.93
C GLU A 265 2.45 -24.17 18.15
N GLY A 266 1.20 -24.31 17.68
CA GLY A 266 0.33 -25.43 17.99
C GLY A 266 -0.35 -25.29 19.36
N ASP A 267 -1.53 -25.86 19.50
CA ASP A 267 -2.27 -25.83 20.76
C ASP A 267 -1.53 -26.69 21.82
N PRO A 268 -1.16 -26.11 22.97
CA PRO A 268 -0.47 -26.84 24.04
C PRO A 268 -1.23 -28.10 24.49
N GLN A 269 -2.59 -28.06 24.44
CA GLN A 269 -3.41 -29.23 24.79
C GLN A 269 -3.26 -30.34 23.77
N ILE A 270 -3.17 -30.03 22.48
CA ILE A 270 -2.96 -31.00 21.41
C ILE A 270 -1.56 -31.61 21.54
N LYS A 271 -0.52 -30.78 21.77
CA LYS A 271 0.85 -31.29 22.03
C LYS A 271 0.89 -32.22 23.25
N GLY A 272 0.17 -31.86 24.32
CA GLY A 272 0.04 -32.70 25.51
C GLY A 272 -0.60 -34.05 25.19
N LYS A 273 -1.72 -34.08 24.44
CA LYS A 273 -2.40 -35.29 24.02
C LYS A 273 -1.53 -36.17 23.11
N ILE A 274 -0.80 -35.54 22.17
CA ILE A 274 0.14 -36.29 21.30
C ILE A 274 1.22 -36.94 22.13
N ARG A 275 1.87 -36.24 23.08
CA ARG A 275 2.88 -36.81 23.98
C ARG A 275 2.32 -37.95 24.84
N GLN A 276 1.11 -37.78 25.37
CA GLN A 276 0.42 -38.83 26.14
C GLN A 276 0.20 -40.05 25.29
N LYS A 277 -0.30 -39.90 24.06
CA LYS A 277 -0.55 -40.98 23.13
C LYS A 277 0.75 -41.68 22.72
N GLN A 278 1.82 -40.94 22.49
CA GLN A 278 3.15 -41.49 22.20
C GLN A 278 3.67 -42.33 23.37
N ARG A 279 3.53 -41.84 24.63
CA ARG A 279 3.89 -42.63 25.83
C ARG A 279 3.06 -43.87 25.95
N GLN A 280 1.76 -43.84 25.73
CA GLN A 280 0.88 -45.00 25.76
C GLN A 280 1.28 -46.05 24.72
N MET A 281 1.58 -45.60 23.46
CA MET A 281 2.04 -46.50 22.41
C MET A 281 3.41 -47.13 22.72
N ALA A 282 4.35 -46.33 23.24
CA ALA A 282 5.65 -46.85 23.66
C ALA A 282 5.52 -47.86 24.79
N MET A 283 4.67 -47.59 25.78
CA MET A 283 4.38 -48.52 26.88
C MET A 283 3.72 -49.82 26.37
N SER A 284 2.74 -49.70 25.46
CA SER A 284 2.09 -50.85 24.85
C SER A 284 3.08 -51.74 24.07
N ARG A 285 3.98 -51.15 23.28
CA ARG A 285 5.03 -51.88 22.56
C ARG A 285 6.01 -52.57 23.53
N MET A 286 6.43 -51.85 24.59
CA MET A 286 7.30 -52.40 25.62
C MET A 286 6.64 -53.60 26.29
N MET A 287 5.35 -53.48 26.65
CA MET A 287 4.61 -54.61 27.26
C MET A 287 4.43 -55.80 26.31
N GLN A 288 4.36 -55.60 24.99
CA GLN A 288 4.31 -56.68 23.99
C GLN A 288 5.66 -57.40 23.85
N GLU A 289 6.77 -56.75 24.14
CA GLU A 289 8.11 -57.36 24.09
C GLU A 289 8.48 -58.09 25.39
N VAL A 290 7.88 -57.73 26.54
CA VAL A 290 8.14 -58.38 27.83
C VAL A 290 7.92 -59.89 27.79
N PRO A 291 6.83 -60.48 27.17
CA PRO A 291 6.66 -61.92 27.06
C PRO A 291 7.70 -62.62 26.20
N LYS A 292 8.46 -61.91 25.40
CA LYS A 292 9.52 -62.44 24.52
C LYS A 292 10.92 -62.38 25.18
N ALA A 293 11.00 -61.93 26.41
CA ALA A 293 12.26 -61.83 27.13
C ALA A 293 12.64 -63.18 27.72
N ASP A 294 13.94 -63.50 27.65
CA ASP A 294 14.48 -64.75 28.19
C ASP A 294 14.61 -64.73 29.72
N VAL A 295 14.88 -63.57 30.29
CA VAL A 295 15.02 -63.37 31.74
C VAL A 295 14.40 -62.05 32.18
N ILE A 296 13.69 -62.03 33.28
CA ILE A 296 13.19 -60.81 33.93
C ILE A 296 13.85 -60.70 35.31
N ILE A 297 14.62 -59.62 35.49
CA ILE A 297 15.23 -59.26 36.76
C ILE A 297 14.34 -58.24 37.45
N THR A 298 13.77 -58.58 38.57
CA THR A 298 12.87 -57.71 39.35
C THR A 298 13.58 -57.15 40.58
N ASN A 299 13.56 -55.83 40.71
CA ASN A 299 13.84 -55.16 41.97
C ASN A 299 12.48 -54.85 42.64
N PRO A 300 12.14 -55.44 43.80
CA PRO A 300 10.80 -55.34 44.39
C PRO A 300 10.35 -53.94 44.70
N THR A 301 11.26 -52.98 44.78
CA THR A 301 10.96 -51.62 45.20
C THR A 301 10.93 -50.57 44.09
N HIS A 302 11.48 -50.87 42.89
CA HIS A 302 11.68 -49.81 41.87
C HIS A 302 11.41 -50.20 40.44
N PHE A 303 12.07 -51.22 39.86
CA PHE A 303 12.01 -51.54 38.44
C PHE A 303 12.08 -53.04 38.17
N ALA A 304 11.48 -53.46 37.07
CA ALA A 304 11.73 -54.77 36.47
C ALA A 304 12.37 -54.57 35.10
N VAL A 305 13.48 -55.29 34.83
CA VAL A 305 14.21 -55.24 33.56
C VAL A 305 14.06 -56.58 32.85
N ALA A 306 13.47 -56.57 31.68
CA ALA A 306 13.37 -57.71 30.80
C ALA A 306 14.58 -57.74 29.86
N LEU A 307 15.33 -58.84 29.83
CA LEU A 307 16.50 -59.06 29.00
C LEU A 307 16.21 -60.12 27.95
N LYS A 308 16.56 -59.83 26.70
CA LYS A 308 16.51 -60.78 25.59
C LYS A 308 17.93 -60.96 25.08
N TYR A 309 18.33 -62.21 24.93
CA TYR A 309 19.61 -62.58 24.35
C TYR A 309 19.48 -62.73 22.83
N GLU A 310 20.24 -61.92 22.08
CA GLU A 310 20.40 -62.12 20.63
C GLU A 310 21.80 -62.71 20.40
N SER A 311 21.82 -63.94 19.86
CA SER A 311 23.04 -64.66 19.48
C SER A 311 23.56 -64.21 18.14
#